data_7f73e228d0d9dfbeb3c54471288c9038
#
_entry.id   7f73e228d0d9dfbeb3c54471288c9038
#
_cell.length_a   1.000
_cell.length_b   1.000
_cell.length_c   1.000
_cell.angle_alpha   90.00
_cell.angle_beta   90.00
_cell.angle_gamma   90.00
#
_symmetry.space_group_name_H-M   'P 1'
#
loop_
_entity.id
_entity.type
_entity.pdbx_description
1 polymer ?
#
loop_
_entity_poly.entity_id
_entity_poly.type
_entity_poly.pdbx_seq_one_letter_code
_entity_poly.pdbx_strand_id
1 'polypeptide(L)'
;TFKRVLASFKDAPYLELVSEKSLRTTLGMWGINQTNPEGWFYPDTYHYSAGDSQLDILNRAYEKMANTLDIAWQTRDTSVPLKSKYDALILASIIEKESGHNAERDLIASVFVNRLHKGMRLQTDPTVIYGLGDEYQGDIKKEHLKRYTDYNTYRINGLPPTPIAMPAEQAIYATLNPRYSDFYYFVASGDGKHHFSKTLAEHNAAVRKYILKK
;
A
#
# COMPACT_ATOMS: atom_id res chain seq x y z
N THR A 1 -0.21 -2.80 9.24
CA THR A 1 -1.65 -3.08 9.12
C THR A 1 -2.43 -2.53 10.30
N PHE A 2 -3.72 -2.30 10.12
CA PHE A 2 -4.60 -1.80 11.18
C PHE A 2 -4.64 -2.74 12.41
N LYS A 3 -4.60 -4.05 12.19
CA LYS A 3 -4.46 -5.06 13.27
C LYS A 3 -3.24 -4.77 14.17
N ARG A 4 -2.10 -4.35 13.58
CA ARG A 4 -0.89 -3.99 14.34
C ARG A 4 -1.04 -2.65 15.07
N VAL A 5 -1.73 -1.68 14.48
CA VAL A 5 -2.04 -0.40 15.16
C VAL A 5 -2.87 -0.65 16.40
N LEU A 6 -3.94 -1.45 16.30
CA LEU A 6 -4.75 -1.81 17.47
C LEU A 6 -3.96 -2.59 18.52
N ALA A 7 -3.04 -3.45 18.10
CA ALA A 7 -2.20 -4.20 19.04
C ALA A 7 -1.27 -3.27 19.83
N SER A 8 -0.70 -2.23 19.19
CA SER A 8 0.21 -1.30 19.88
C SER A 8 -0.47 -0.48 20.99
N PHE A 9 -1.77 -0.26 20.91
CA PHE A 9 -2.51 0.44 21.98
C PHE A 9 -2.64 -0.37 23.26
N LYS A 10 -2.60 -1.71 23.18
CA LYS A 10 -2.72 -2.56 24.37
C LYS A 10 -1.56 -2.41 25.34
N ASP A 11 -0.39 -2.04 24.81
CA ASP A 11 0.84 -1.86 25.57
C ASP A 11 1.09 -0.38 25.92
N ALA A 12 0.18 0.53 25.54
CA ALA A 12 0.30 1.96 25.77
C ALA A 12 -0.20 2.29 27.22
N PRO A 13 0.71 2.72 28.14
CA PRO A 13 0.31 3.03 29.50
C PRO A 13 -0.60 4.26 29.53
N TYR A 14 -1.59 4.25 30.41
CA TYR A 14 -2.54 5.37 30.66
C TYR A 14 -3.44 5.76 29.46
N LEU A 15 -3.41 5.01 28.35
CA LEU A 15 -4.31 5.22 27.21
C LEU A 15 -5.64 4.49 27.46
N GLU A 16 -6.76 5.20 27.30
CA GLU A 16 -8.08 4.61 27.44
C GLU A 16 -8.45 3.79 26.20
N LEU A 17 -8.60 2.47 26.37
CA LEU A 17 -9.08 1.60 25.30
C LEU A 17 -10.60 1.66 25.19
N VAL A 18 -11.09 1.75 23.96
CA VAL A 18 -12.51 1.80 23.66
C VAL A 18 -13.06 0.42 23.28
N SER A 19 -14.38 0.24 23.44
CA SER A 19 -15.03 -0.98 22.99
C SER A 19 -14.99 -1.11 21.46
N GLU A 20 -15.04 -2.35 20.96
CA GLU A 20 -15.11 -2.62 19.52
C GLU A 20 -16.33 -1.93 18.88
N LYS A 21 -17.46 -1.87 19.60
CA LYS A 21 -18.67 -1.16 19.14
C LYS A 21 -18.41 0.32 18.95
N SER A 22 -17.77 0.99 19.91
CA SER A 22 -17.42 2.42 19.81
C SER A 22 -16.47 2.66 18.64
N LEU A 23 -15.44 1.83 18.47
CA LEU A 23 -14.52 1.91 17.35
C LEU A 23 -15.25 1.79 16.02
N ARG A 24 -16.09 0.78 15.83
CA ARG A 24 -16.87 0.59 14.59
C ARG A 24 -17.80 1.76 14.31
N THR A 25 -18.46 2.29 15.33
CA THR A 25 -19.33 3.46 15.18
C THR A 25 -18.55 4.66 14.68
N THR A 26 -17.40 4.93 15.29
CA THR A 26 -16.54 6.07 14.91
C THR A 26 -15.98 5.90 13.48
N LEU A 27 -15.52 4.72 13.10
CA LEU A 27 -15.09 4.43 11.72
C LEU A 27 -16.22 4.72 10.72
N GLY A 28 -17.45 4.33 11.05
CA GLY A 28 -18.62 4.62 10.22
C GLY A 28 -18.92 6.12 10.10
N MET A 29 -18.74 6.90 11.17
CA MET A 29 -18.90 8.37 11.15
C MET A 29 -17.86 9.04 10.25
N TRP A 30 -16.65 8.49 10.16
CA TRP A 30 -15.60 8.97 9.24
C TRP A 30 -15.79 8.47 7.80
N GLY A 31 -16.84 7.69 7.52
CA GLY A 31 -17.08 7.10 6.19
C GLY A 31 -16.12 5.96 5.82
N ILE A 32 -15.38 5.44 6.80
CA ILE A 32 -14.44 4.34 6.59
C ILE A 32 -15.19 2.99 6.63
N ASN A 33 -14.78 2.05 5.75
CA ASN A 33 -15.27 0.69 5.83
C ASN A 33 -14.94 0.07 7.21
N GLN A 34 -15.97 -0.24 7.98
CA GLN A 34 -15.85 -0.74 9.35
C GLN A 34 -15.22 -2.13 9.45
N THR A 35 -15.27 -2.90 8.37
CA THR A 35 -14.72 -4.26 8.32
C THR A 35 -13.25 -4.28 7.91
N ASN A 36 -12.82 -3.30 7.13
CA ASN A 36 -11.41 -3.16 6.74
C ASN A 36 -11.02 -1.68 6.60
N PRO A 37 -10.59 -1.04 7.71
CA PRO A 37 -10.15 0.35 7.74
C PRO A 37 -8.67 0.53 7.34
N GLU A 38 -8.08 -0.44 6.66
CA GLU A 38 -6.69 -0.39 6.23
C GLU A 38 -6.41 0.84 5.35
N GLY A 39 -5.25 1.45 5.53
CA GLY A 39 -4.78 2.60 4.75
C GLY A 39 -5.19 3.97 5.29
N TRP A 40 -6.23 4.07 6.12
CA TRP A 40 -6.81 5.34 6.54
C TRP A 40 -6.09 6.07 7.68
N PHE A 41 -5.09 5.47 8.30
CA PHE A 41 -4.37 6.06 9.43
C PHE A 41 -2.94 6.39 9.05
N TYR A 42 -2.60 7.67 9.09
CA TYR A 42 -1.26 8.13 8.71
C TYR A 42 -0.20 7.52 9.65
N PRO A 43 0.85 6.87 9.11
CA PRO A 43 1.89 6.27 9.92
C PRO A 43 2.83 7.35 10.47
N ASP A 44 2.71 7.65 11.76
CA ASP A 44 3.54 8.62 12.47
C ASP A 44 3.70 8.25 13.94
N THR A 45 4.51 9.00 14.65
CA THR A 45 4.61 8.96 16.11
C THR A 45 3.58 9.92 16.71
N TYR A 46 2.65 9.38 17.50
CA TYR A 46 1.61 10.14 18.15
C TYR A 46 1.86 10.22 19.65
N HIS A 47 2.07 11.43 20.15
CA HIS A 47 2.12 11.68 21.58
C HIS A 47 0.71 11.72 22.17
N TYR A 48 0.57 11.22 23.40
CA TYR A 48 -0.69 11.24 24.14
C TYR A 48 -0.42 11.50 25.62
N SER A 49 -1.45 11.95 26.33
CA SER A 49 -1.43 12.21 27.77
C SER A 49 -2.37 11.25 28.50
N ALA A 50 -2.21 11.17 29.81
CA ALA A 50 -3.17 10.43 30.63
C ALA A 50 -4.59 11.00 30.46
N GLY A 51 -5.56 10.14 30.15
CA GLY A 51 -6.93 10.53 29.82
C GLY A 51 -7.24 10.62 28.31
N ASP A 52 -6.21 10.58 27.43
CA ASP A 52 -6.47 10.41 26.01
C ASP A 52 -6.98 8.99 25.73
N SER A 53 -7.89 8.88 24.79
CA SER A 53 -8.43 7.59 24.35
C SER A 53 -7.73 7.09 23.07
N GLN A 54 -7.88 5.81 22.81
CA GLN A 54 -7.52 5.18 21.55
C GLN A 54 -8.13 5.92 20.34
N LEU A 55 -9.36 6.43 20.48
CA LEU A 55 -10.04 7.16 19.40
C LEU A 55 -9.42 8.52 19.14
N ASP A 56 -8.89 9.20 20.16
CA ASP A 56 -8.21 10.50 19.97
C ASP A 56 -6.93 10.33 19.12
N ILE A 57 -6.19 9.25 19.34
CA ILE A 57 -5.02 8.92 18.51
C ILE A 57 -5.45 8.58 17.08
N LEU A 58 -6.45 7.70 16.94
CA LEU A 58 -6.96 7.30 15.62
C LEU A 58 -7.55 8.49 14.86
N ASN A 59 -8.24 9.41 15.53
CA ASN A 59 -8.79 10.61 14.90
C ASN A 59 -7.67 11.48 14.32
N ARG A 60 -6.62 11.75 15.10
CA ARG A 60 -5.47 12.54 14.63
C ARG A 60 -4.78 11.88 13.43
N ALA A 61 -4.63 10.55 13.48
CA ALA A 61 -4.03 9.79 12.38
C ALA A 61 -4.92 9.80 11.11
N TYR A 62 -6.23 9.69 11.29
CA TYR A 62 -7.20 9.78 10.19
C TYR A 62 -7.23 11.17 9.56
N GLU A 63 -7.36 12.23 10.36
CA GLU A 63 -7.37 13.60 9.87
C GLU A 63 -6.09 13.93 9.09
N LYS A 64 -4.93 13.50 9.61
CA LYS A 64 -3.66 13.67 8.92
C LYS A 64 -3.62 12.94 7.58
N MET A 65 -4.11 11.69 7.53
CA MET A 65 -4.20 10.93 6.27
C MET A 65 -5.14 11.59 5.28
N ALA A 66 -6.34 11.97 5.72
CA ALA A 66 -7.35 12.60 4.88
C ALA A 66 -6.81 13.91 4.27
N ASN A 67 -6.20 14.76 5.08
CA ASN A 67 -5.60 16.03 4.63
C ASN A 67 -4.43 15.79 3.65
N THR A 68 -3.52 14.87 3.96
CA THR A 68 -2.39 14.53 3.07
C THR A 68 -2.90 14.04 1.71
N LEU A 69 -3.88 13.15 1.73
CA LEU A 69 -4.48 12.59 0.51
C LEU A 69 -5.22 13.67 -0.29
N ASP A 70 -5.92 14.58 0.37
CA ASP A 70 -6.64 15.68 -0.28
C ASP A 70 -5.69 16.64 -0.99
N ILE A 71 -4.62 17.05 -0.34
CA ILE A 71 -3.60 17.94 -0.93
C ILE A 71 -2.93 17.25 -2.13
N ALA A 72 -2.49 16.01 -1.95
CA ALA A 72 -1.84 15.24 -3.01
C ALA A 72 -2.77 15.02 -4.21
N TRP A 73 -4.07 14.76 -3.97
CA TRP A 73 -5.05 14.58 -5.03
C TRP A 73 -5.28 15.85 -5.84
N GLN A 74 -5.29 17.03 -5.19
CA GLN A 74 -5.47 18.32 -5.86
C GLN A 74 -4.29 18.65 -6.78
N THR A 75 -3.08 18.23 -6.40
CA THR A 75 -1.84 18.52 -7.13
C THR A 75 -1.36 17.36 -8.03
N ARG A 76 -2.23 16.34 -8.24
CA ARG A 76 -1.86 15.14 -9.00
C ARG A 76 -1.65 15.41 -10.47
N ASP A 77 -0.84 14.58 -11.10
CA ASP A 77 -0.87 14.38 -12.55
C ASP A 77 -2.23 13.76 -12.95
N THR A 78 -3.02 14.53 -13.70
CA THR A 78 -4.36 14.11 -14.13
C THR A 78 -4.36 12.98 -15.16
N SER A 79 -3.19 12.64 -15.72
CA SER A 79 -3.03 11.49 -16.62
C SER A 79 -2.99 10.15 -15.87
N VAL A 80 -2.77 10.15 -14.55
CA VAL A 80 -2.78 8.92 -13.75
C VAL A 80 -4.18 8.29 -13.77
N PRO A 81 -4.35 6.98 -14.12
CA PRO A 81 -5.65 6.36 -14.39
C PRO A 81 -6.36 5.91 -13.09
N LEU A 82 -6.38 6.79 -12.10
CA LEU A 82 -7.08 6.57 -10.82
C LEU A 82 -8.36 7.41 -10.78
N LYS A 83 -9.47 6.78 -10.40
CA LYS A 83 -10.81 7.39 -10.47
C LYS A 83 -11.19 8.14 -9.19
N SER A 84 -10.55 7.80 -8.07
CA SER A 84 -10.88 8.35 -6.76
C SER A 84 -9.64 8.49 -5.87
N LYS A 85 -9.75 9.30 -4.80
CA LYS A 85 -8.75 9.35 -3.73
C LYS A 85 -8.52 7.99 -3.10
N TYR A 86 -9.57 7.16 -3.02
CA TYR A 86 -9.45 5.82 -2.47
C TYR A 86 -8.62 4.89 -3.36
N ASP A 87 -8.77 4.97 -4.69
CA ASP A 87 -7.89 4.25 -5.63
C ASP A 87 -6.43 4.66 -5.44
N ALA A 88 -6.19 5.96 -5.20
CA ALA A 88 -4.84 6.47 -4.91
C ALA A 88 -4.29 5.89 -3.60
N LEU A 89 -5.12 5.80 -2.56
CA LEU A 89 -4.74 5.21 -1.28
C LEU A 89 -4.40 3.71 -1.43
N ILE A 90 -5.19 2.98 -2.23
CA ILE A 90 -4.93 1.57 -2.54
C ILE A 90 -3.58 1.41 -3.25
N LEU A 91 -3.34 2.15 -4.33
CA LEU A 91 -2.08 2.03 -5.06
C LEU A 91 -0.89 2.50 -4.23
N ALA A 92 -1.04 3.58 -3.45
CA ALA A 92 0.00 4.06 -2.54
C ALA A 92 0.40 3.01 -1.50
N SER A 93 -0.58 2.24 -1.00
CA SER A 93 -0.31 1.15 -0.05
C SER A 93 0.50 -0.01 -0.65
N ILE A 94 0.33 -0.25 -1.95
CA ILE A 94 1.13 -1.22 -2.71
C ILE A 94 2.56 -0.70 -2.88
N ILE A 95 2.71 0.55 -3.32
CA ILE A 95 4.01 1.20 -3.51
C ILE A 95 4.78 1.29 -2.19
N GLU A 96 4.11 1.57 -1.07
CA GLU A 96 4.70 1.55 0.26
C GLU A 96 5.33 0.20 0.60
N LYS A 97 4.71 -0.90 0.17
CA LYS A 97 5.19 -2.26 0.44
C LYS A 97 6.25 -2.77 -0.53
N GLU A 98 6.32 -2.20 -1.74
CA GLU A 98 7.31 -2.55 -2.75
C GLU A 98 8.62 -1.80 -2.57
N SER A 99 8.58 -0.53 -2.16
CA SER A 99 9.78 0.29 -2.13
C SER A 99 10.49 0.23 -0.78
N GLY A 100 11.62 -0.45 -0.71
CA GLY A 100 12.57 -0.35 0.40
C GLY A 100 13.39 0.95 0.40
N HIS A 101 13.57 1.57 -0.78
CA HIS A 101 14.31 2.83 -0.96
C HIS A 101 13.43 3.95 -1.52
N ASN A 102 13.42 5.09 -0.83
CA ASN A 102 12.64 6.26 -1.23
C ASN A 102 13.01 6.79 -2.64
N ALA A 103 14.26 6.63 -3.06
CA ALA A 103 14.77 7.17 -4.32
C ALA A 103 14.20 6.52 -5.60
N GLU A 104 13.59 5.33 -5.51
CA GLU A 104 13.01 4.61 -6.65
C GLU A 104 11.48 4.57 -6.62
N ARG A 105 10.86 5.15 -5.59
CA ARG A 105 9.42 5.05 -5.33
C ARG A 105 8.57 5.62 -6.46
N ASP A 106 8.97 6.76 -7.00
CA ASP A 106 8.32 7.41 -8.13
C ASP A 106 8.44 6.60 -9.44
N LEU A 107 9.55 5.87 -9.62
CA LEU A 107 9.76 5.01 -10.78
C LEU A 107 9.00 3.68 -10.64
N ILE A 108 8.94 3.11 -9.43
CA ILE A 108 8.08 1.96 -9.13
C ILE A 108 6.61 2.33 -9.37
N ALA A 109 6.19 3.51 -8.90
CA ALA A 109 4.84 4.02 -9.15
C ALA A 109 4.53 4.12 -10.64
N SER A 110 5.49 4.60 -11.44
CA SER A 110 5.31 4.70 -12.89
C SER A 110 5.07 3.35 -13.56
N VAL A 111 5.73 2.28 -13.12
CA VAL A 111 5.49 0.92 -13.64
C VAL A 111 4.04 0.49 -13.39
N PHE A 112 3.52 0.69 -12.19
CA PHE A 112 2.14 0.33 -11.88
C PHE A 112 1.13 1.20 -12.65
N VAL A 113 1.37 2.50 -12.77
CA VAL A 113 0.54 3.42 -13.57
C VAL A 113 0.53 3.00 -15.05
N ASN A 114 1.70 2.69 -15.62
CA ASN A 114 1.82 2.20 -16.99
C ASN A 114 1.07 0.88 -17.21
N ARG A 115 1.14 -0.05 -16.24
CA ARG A 115 0.36 -1.30 -16.27
C ARG A 115 -1.14 -1.04 -16.24
N LEU A 116 -1.61 -0.15 -15.37
CA LEU A 116 -3.03 0.23 -15.31
C LEU A 116 -3.52 0.82 -16.64
N HIS A 117 -2.75 1.71 -17.25
CA HIS A 117 -3.06 2.27 -18.60
C HIS A 117 -3.18 1.19 -19.66
N LYS A 118 -2.33 0.16 -19.61
CA LYS A 118 -2.35 -0.96 -20.57
C LYS A 118 -3.35 -2.04 -20.23
N GLY A 119 -4.09 -1.94 -19.12
CA GLY A 119 -4.96 -3.02 -18.64
C GLY A 119 -4.18 -4.28 -18.20
N MET A 120 -2.89 -4.13 -17.90
CA MET A 120 -2.07 -5.23 -17.39
C MET A 120 -2.36 -5.47 -15.91
N ARG A 121 -2.24 -6.72 -15.48
CA ARG A 121 -2.29 -7.08 -14.04
C ARG A 121 -1.10 -6.48 -13.31
N LEU A 122 -1.29 -6.05 -12.06
CA LEU A 122 -0.21 -5.43 -11.26
C LEU A 122 0.87 -6.45 -10.88
N GLN A 123 0.51 -7.71 -10.59
CA GLN A 123 1.42 -8.84 -10.32
C GLN A 123 2.48 -8.50 -9.27
N THR A 124 2.03 -8.12 -8.09
CA THR A 124 2.87 -7.68 -6.97
C THR A 124 2.66 -8.59 -5.75
N ASP A 125 3.75 -9.10 -5.21
CA ASP A 125 3.78 -10.07 -4.12
C ASP A 125 3.14 -9.56 -2.82
N PRO A 126 3.33 -8.30 -2.39
CA PRO A 126 2.69 -7.76 -1.20
C PRO A 126 1.16 -7.92 -1.16
N THR A 127 0.49 -7.86 -2.31
CA THR A 127 -0.96 -8.06 -2.38
C THR A 127 -1.36 -9.51 -2.11
N VAL A 128 -0.54 -10.47 -2.58
CA VAL A 128 -0.74 -11.89 -2.29
C VAL A 128 -0.53 -12.16 -0.81
N ILE A 129 0.55 -11.62 -0.23
CA ILE A 129 0.86 -11.73 1.21
C ILE A 129 -0.31 -11.19 2.05
N TYR A 130 -0.84 -10.02 1.69
CA TYR A 130 -1.98 -9.44 2.40
C TYR A 130 -3.23 -10.33 2.30
N GLY A 131 -3.50 -10.85 1.10
CA GLY A 131 -4.64 -11.74 0.86
C GLY A 131 -4.55 -13.09 1.56
N LEU A 132 -3.34 -13.57 1.85
CA LEU A 132 -3.11 -14.78 2.66
C LEU A 132 -3.35 -14.53 4.16
N GLY A 133 -3.14 -13.29 4.64
CA GLY A 133 -3.32 -12.95 6.04
C GLY A 133 -2.48 -13.84 6.97
N ASP A 134 -3.14 -14.47 7.93
CA ASP A 134 -2.48 -15.33 8.94
C ASP A 134 -1.96 -16.67 8.35
N GLU A 135 -2.33 -17.04 7.10
CA GLU A 135 -1.78 -18.21 6.39
C GLU A 135 -0.34 -17.97 5.89
N TYR A 136 0.09 -16.70 5.81
CA TYR A 136 1.44 -16.36 5.36
C TYR A 136 2.50 -16.72 6.39
N GLN A 137 3.40 -17.62 6.05
CA GLN A 137 4.45 -18.15 6.93
C GLN A 137 5.87 -17.70 6.53
N GLY A 138 6.00 -16.54 5.88
CA GLY A 138 7.32 -15.97 5.54
C GLY A 138 7.80 -16.26 4.14
N ASP A 139 7.15 -17.17 3.37
CA ASP A 139 7.50 -17.47 1.99
C ASP A 139 6.27 -17.56 1.07
N ILE A 140 6.41 -17.06 -0.17
CA ILE A 140 5.37 -17.14 -1.20
C ILE A 140 5.63 -18.36 -2.09
N LYS A 141 4.72 -19.33 -2.02
CA LYS A 141 4.78 -20.52 -2.86
C LYS A 141 4.08 -20.32 -4.19
N LYS A 142 4.41 -21.12 -5.20
CA LYS A 142 3.77 -21.08 -6.53
C LYS A 142 2.25 -21.26 -6.47
N GLU A 143 1.75 -22.03 -5.51
CA GLU A 143 0.32 -22.24 -5.28
C GLU A 143 -0.39 -20.94 -4.83
N HIS A 144 0.27 -20.12 -3.99
CA HIS A 144 -0.26 -18.83 -3.55
C HIS A 144 -0.45 -17.87 -4.74
N LEU A 145 0.50 -17.82 -5.68
CA LEU A 145 0.40 -17.00 -6.88
C LEU A 145 -0.72 -17.47 -7.83
N LYS A 146 -1.10 -18.76 -7.79
CA LYS A 146 -2.17 -19.32 -8.62
C LYS A 146 -3.54 -19.23 -7.99
N ARG A 147 -3.62 -19.19 -6.66
CA ARG A 147 -4.89 -19.13 -5.90
C ARG A 147 -5.62 -17.82 -6.19
N TYR A 148 -6.90 -17.91 -6.48
CA TYR A 148 -7.74 -16.71 -6.59
C TYR A 148 -8.06 -16.18 -5.20
N THR A 149 -7.78 -14.90 -4.97
CA THR A 149 -8.30 -14.08 -3.88
C THR A 149 -8.57 -12.69 -4.43
N ASP A 150 -9.41 -11.89 -3.79
CA ASP A 150 -9.70 -10.52 -4.21
C ASP A 150 -8.46 -9.59 -4.15
N TYR A 151 -7.41 -10.03 -3.43
CA TYR A 151 -6.13 -9.31 -3.33
C TYR A 151 -5.04 -9.85 -4.27
N ASN A 152 -5.20 -11.03 -4.86
CA ASN A 152 -4.14 -11.59 -5.69
C ASN A 152 -4.05 -10.91 -7.06
N THR A 153 -3.19 -9.90 -7.17
CA THR A 153 -2.98 -9.14 -8.41
C THR A 153 -2.30 -9.92 -9.54
N TYR A 154 -1.91 -11.17 -9.33
CA TYR A 154 -1.58 -12.10 -10.41
C TYR A 154 -2.84 -12.70 -11.05
N ARG A 155 -4.01 -12.62 -10.40
CA ARG A 155 -5.27 -13.25 -10.81
C ARG A 155 -6.37 -12.26 -11.12
N ILE A 156 -6.39 -11.09 -10.46
CA ILE A 156 -7.34 -10.01 -10.70
C ILE A 156 -6.75 -8.96 -11.65
N ASN A 157 -7.61 -8.18 -12.30
CA ASN A 157 -7.22 -7.02 -13.09
C ASN A 157 -7.44 -5.75 -12.25
N GLY A 158 -6.55 -4.75 -12.41
CA GLY A 158 -6.65 -3.48 -11.69
C GLY A 158 -6.22 -3.58 -10.22
N LEU A 159 -6.80 -2.71 -9.41
CA LEU A 159 -6.50 -2.58 -7.99
C LEU A 159 -7.23 -3.64 -7.15
N PRO A 160 -6.66 -4.06 -6.01
CA PRO A 160 -7.38 -4.84 -5.01
C PRO A 160 -8.50 -3.99 -4.36
N PRO A 161 -9.44 -4.61 -3.60
CA PRO A 161 -10.61 -3.90 -3.08
C PRO A 161 -10.30 -2.87 -2.00
N THR A 162 -9.18 -3.02 -1.28
CA THR A 162 -8.76 -2.10 -0.21
C THR A 162 -7.26 -1.88 -0.22
N PRO A 163 -6.75 -0.85 0.47
CA PRO A 163 -5.32 -0.75 0.79
C PRO A 163 -4.81 -2.00 1.51
N ILE A 164 -3.51 -2.26 1.41
CA ILE A 164 -2.81 -3.41 2.04
C ILE A 164 -1.83 -2.98 3.14
N ALA A 165 -1.69 -1.67 3.34
CA ALA A 165 -0.83 -1.05 4.35
C ALA A 165 -1.30 0.38 4.61
N MET A 166 -0.73 1.02 5.65
CA MET A 166 -0.80 2.46 5.89
C MET A 166 0.31 3.13 5.08
N PRO A 167 0.03 3.82 3.95
CA PRO A 167 1.07 4.47 3.18
C PRO A 167 1.52 5.77 3.84
N ALA A 168 2.82 6.05 3.76
CA ALA A 168 3.37 7.34 4.14
C ALA A 168 3.18 8.37 2.99
N GLU A 169 3.38 9.65 3.31
CA GLU A 169 3.22 10.77 2.39
C GLU A 169 3.96 10.56 1.07
N GLN A 170 5.21 10.08 1.13
CA GLN A 170 6.05 9.87 -0.06
C GLN A 170 5.45 8.82 -1.01
N ALA A 171 4.77 7.79 -0.50
CA ALA A 171 4.11 6.79 -1.34
C ALA A 171 2.86 7.36 -2.01
N ILE A 172 2.12 8.23 -1.30
CA ILE A 172 0.93 8.91 -1.83
C ILE A 172 1.34 9.87 -2.96
N TYR A 173 2.35 10.71 -2.72
CA TYR A 173 2.84 11.65 -3.75
C TYR A 173 3.44 10.94 -4.95
N ALA A 174 4.24 9.88 -4.75
CA ALA A 174 4.79 9.09 -5.85
C ALA A 174 3.69 8.42 -6.69
N THR A 175 2.61 7.97 -6.05
CA THR A 175 1.45 7.40 -6.74
C THR A 175 0.76 8.40 -7.65
N LEU A 176 0.59 9.62 -7.17
CA LEU A 176 -0.17 10.68 -7.84
C LEU A 176 0.68 11.54 -8.78
N ASN A 177 2.01 11.50 -8.62
CA ASN A 177 2.97 12.20 -9.46
C ASN A 177 4.15 11.27 -9.79
N PRO A 178 3.91 10.15 -10.51
CA PRO A 178 4.95 9.22 -10.85
C PRO A 178 5.96 9.85 -11.81
N ARG A 179 7.22 9.40 -11.76
CA ARG A 179 8.21 9.76 -12.75
C ARG A 179 7.77 9.25 -14.11
N TYR A 180 7.79 10.09 -15.14
CA TYR A 180 7.55 9.62 -16.50
C TYR A 180 8.53 8.53 -16.92
N SER A 181 8.02 7.38 -17.34
CA SER A 181 8.79 6.28 -17.88
C SER A 181 7.94 5.41 -18.83
N ASP A 182 8.60 4.54 -19.59
CA ASP A 182 7.97 3.53 -20.42
C ASP A 182 8.25 2.10 -19.91
N PHE A 183 8.60 1.97 -18.62
CA PHE A 183 8.83 0.68 -17.98
C PHE A 183 7.52 0.00 -17.56
N TYR A 184 7.49 -1.31 -17.72
CA TYR A 184 6.39 -2.18 -17.31
C TYR A 184 6.82 -3.26 -16.31
N TYR A 185 8.12 -3.40 -16.06
CA TYR A 185 8.69 -4.44 -15.21
C TYR A 185 9.81 -3.87 -14.36
N PHE A 186 9.97 -4.43 -13.18
CA PHE A 186 11.16 -4.24 -12.34
C PHE A 186 11.51 -5.54 -11.63
N VAL A 187 12.76 -5.70 -11.23
CA VAL A 187 13.28 -6.81 -10.45
C VAL A 187 14.39 -6.31 -9.54
N ALA A 188 14.51 -6.86 -8.34
CA ALA A 188 15.59 -6.52 -7.43
C ALA A 188 16.96 -6.78 -8.08
N SER A 189 17.85 -5.78 -8.06
CA SER A 189 19.20 -5.86 -8.66
C SER A 189 20.31 -6.03 -7.64
N GLY A 190 19.98 -6.04 -6.35
CA GLY A 190 20.91 -6.02 -5.23
C GLY A 190 20.99 -4.63 -4.59
N ASP A 191 21.60 -4.54 -3.42
CA ASP A 191 21.76 -3.29 -2.64
C ASP A 191 20.45 -2.53 -2.39
N GLY A 192 19.33 -3.27 -2.33
CA GLY A 192 18.00 -2.71 -2.17
C GLY A 192 17.45 -1.95 -3.38
N LYS A 193 18.14 -1.98 -4.53
CA LYS A 193 17.75 -1.32 -5.78
C LYS A 193 17.03 -2.27 -6.73
N HIS A 194 16.42 -1.68 -7.78
CA HIS A 194 15.72 -2.41 -8.82
C HIS A 194 16.30 -2.12 -10.20
N HIS A 195 16.23 -3.12 -11.06
CA HIS A 195 16.42 -2.98 -12.51
C HIS A 195 15.07 -2.87 -13.18
N PHE A 196 14.87 -1.82 -13.97
CA PHE A 196 13.62 -1.54 -14.68
C PHE A 196 13.72 -1.97 -16.14
N SER A 197 12.64 -2.49 -16.70
CA SER A 197 12.61 -3.02 -18.07
C SER A 197 11.30 -2.63 -18.77
N LYS A 198 11.38 -2.41 -20.09
CA LYS A 198 10.24 -2.08 -20.96
C LYS A 198 9.50 -3.34 -21.42
N THR A 199 10.25 -4.39 -21.71
CA THR A 199 9.73 -5.64 -22.29
C THR A 199 9.90 -6.82 -21.36
N LEU A 200 9.05 -7.85 -21.53
CA LEU A 200 9.17 -9.10 -20.81
C LEU A 200 10.51 -9.82 -21.11
N ALA A 201 11.03 -9.68 -22.34
CA ALA A 201 12.31 -10.27 -22.70
C ALA A 201 13.47 -9.68 -21.89
N GLU A 202 13.51 -8.34 -21.78
CA GLU A 202 14.49 -7.61 -20.96
C GLU A 202 14.34 -7.98 -19.48
N HIS A 203 13.11 -8.03 -18.97
CA HIS A 203 12.82 -8.43 -17.59
C HIS A 203 13.33 -9.85 -17.30
N ASN A 204 13.03 -10.81 -18.18
CA ASN A 204 13.50 -12.19 -18.03
C ASN A 204 15.03 -12.28 -18.07
N ALA A 205 15.70 -11.45 -18.88
CA ALA A 205 17.17 -11.36 -18.88
C ALA A 205 17.69 -10.82 -17.54
N ALA A 206 17.05 -9.77 -17.01
CA ALA A 206 17.40 -9.21 -15.71
C ALA A 206 17.17 -10.22 -14.56
N VAL A 207 16.06 -10.97 -14.57
CA VAL A 207 15.79 -12.03 -13.59
C VAL A 207 16.89 -13.11 -13.63
N ARG A 208 17.31 -13.55 -14.83
CA ARG A 208 18.43 -14.51 -14.93
C ARG A 208 19.72 -13.94 -14.34
N LYS A 209 20.03 -12.69 -14.66
CA LYS A 209 21.25 -12.01 -14.19
C LYS A 209 21.26 -11.79 -12.67
N TYR A 210 20.20 -11.22 -12.11
CA TYR A 210 20.20 -10.70 -10.73
C TYR A 210 19.67 -11.70 -9.71
N ILE A 211 18.68 -12.52 -10.09
CA ILE A 211 18.04 -13.47 -9.16
C ILE A 211 18.62 -14.87 -9.30
N LEU A 212 18.71 -15.39 -10.54
CA LEU A 212 19.15 -16.77 -10.76
C LEU A 212 20.69 -16.90 -10.89
N LYS A 213 21.41 -15.77 -11.04
CA LYS A 213 22.89 -15.72 -11.19
C LYS A 213 23.39 -16.67 -12.27
N LYS A 214 22.69 -16.72 -13.41
CA LYS A 214 22.95 -17.58 -14.57
C LYS A 214 23.40 -16.75 -15.75
#